data_a740a59862e491b25ce55c11d7ceff99
#
_entry.id   a740a59862e491b25ce55c11d7ceff99
#
_cell.length_a   1.000
_cell.length_b   1.000
_cell.length_c   1.000
_cell.angle_alpha   90.00
_cell.angle_beta   90.00
_cell.angle_gamma   90.00
#
_symmetry.space_group_name_H-M   'P 1'
#
loop_
_entity.id
_entity.type
_entity.pdbx_description
1 polymer ?
#
loop_
_entity_poly.entity_id
_entity_poly.type
_entity_poly.pdbx_seq_one_letter_code
_entity_poly.pdbx_strand_id
1 'polypeptide(L)'
;MDNIKVKMQNHSMLQIGCDYGIANELSDFFSFFVPGYKYMPAYKNRVWDGKIRLFNITQMTLPVGLYPFLKEFAKPRNYLIEPILDDYYGLPEVLNPINPDEIYQYIKDLNLQSRGNPIDIRDYQFDAFCQGLHKKRGVLISPTGSGKSLIIYAFVRYYLEMIDEYQKALIVVPTTSLVEQMYNDFGDYGNNEDCHRIYSGRDKDTDKRIIISTWQSIYKLQPKWFQQFGMVIGDECHGFKSKSLTTLMNKCTEAEYRFGTTGTLDGSQTHELVLQGLFGKIYNVTTTKKLQDEDTLAKLKINVLLLKYSDQIRKDWGKRTYQEEVDYIVKYEPRNNFIRNLALDLDGNTLVLFQYVEKHGKPLFELIRGKAHERRKVFFVSGDTETSDREAIRKIVEGQKDAIIVASLGTFSTGINIRNLHNIIFASPSKSQIRVLQSIGRGLRKSDNERDTVLYDVADDIHWKLRKNYTLEHSAERIRMYVKEEFPYKIFEVDI
;
A
#
# COMPACT_ATOMS: atom_id res chain seq x y z
N MET A 1 36.49 10.54 23.31
CA MET A 1 35.39 10.61 22.34
C MET A 1 34.53 9.40 22.61
N ASP A 2 33.25 9.64 22.78
CA ASP A 2 32.30 8.56 23.07
C ASP A 2 32.03 7.80 21.77
N ASN A 3 32.30 6.50 21.78
CA ASN A 3 32.26 5.64 20.61
C ASN A 3 30.97 4.79 20.64
N ILE A 4 30.34 4.66 19.48
CA ILE A 4 29.26 3.72 19.24
C ILE A 4 29.77 2.62 18.32
N LYS A 5 30.01 1.45 18.88
CA LYS A 5 30.41 0.26 18.13
C LYS A 5 29.18 -0.36 17.48
N VAL A 6 29.25 -0.70 16.20
CA VAL A 6 28.13 -1.24 15.44
C VAL A 6 28.56 -2.50 14.70
N LYS A 7 27.95 -3.62 15.04
CA LYS A 7 28.21 -4.92 14.41
C LYS A 7 26.92 -5.50 13.83
N MET A 8 26.99 -6.18 12.71
CA MET A 8 25.87 -6.99 12.22
C MET A 8 25.64 -8.17 13.16
N GLN A 9 24.44 -8.30 13.72
CA GLN A 9 24.00 -9.51 14.40
C GLN A 9 23.45 -10.53 13.41
N ASN A 10 22.74 -10.02 12.41
CA ASN A 10 22.23 -10.73 11.24
C ASN A 10 21.70 -9.67 10.24
N HIS A 11 21.13 -10.08 9.10
CA HIS A 11 20.60 -9.13 8.12
C HIS A 11 19.33 -8.37 8.56
N SER A 12 18.77 -8.67 9.75
CA SER A 12 17.64 -7.91 10.33
C SER A 12 18.07 -6.92 11.39
N MET A 13 19.09 -7.24 12.22
CA MET A 13 19.45 -6.51 13.44
C MET A 13 20.93 -6.18 13.51
N LEU A 14 21.23 -4.97 13.99
CA LEU A 14 22.54 -4.53 14.45
C LEU A 14 22.69 -4.77 15.95
N GLN A 15 23.85 -5.15 16.39
CA GLN A 15 24.29 -5.09 17.78
C GLN A 15 25.02 -3.76 18.01
N ILE A 16 24.58 -3.00 18.99
CA ILE A 16 25.14 -1.70 19.35
C ILE A 16 25.96 -1.84 20.63
N GLY A 17 27.20 -1.33 20.65
CA GLY A 17 28.04 -1.26 21.82
C GLY A 17 28.32 0.20 22.16
N CYS A 18 27.79 0.71 23.27
CA CYS A 18 28.02 2.05 23.78
C CYS A 18 27.78 2.08 25.28
N ASP A 19 28.14 3.18 25.94
CA ASP A 19 27.83 3.38 27.35
C ASP A 19 26.33 3.57 27.59
N TYR A 20 25.89 3.52 28.86
CA TYR A 20 24.51 3.59 29.25
C TYR A 20 23.87 4.98 28.97
N GLY A 21 24.67 6.04 29.04
CA GLY A 21 24.20 7.41 28.73
C GLY A 21 23.77 7.50 27.26
N ILE A 22 24.65 7.09 26.34
CA ILE A 22 24.36 7.03 24.90
C ILE A 22 23.20 6.08 24.59
N ALA A 23 23.11 4.94 25.28
CA ALA A 23 22.02 3.99 25.09
C ALA A 23 20.65 4.60 25.44
N ASN A 24 20.55 5.41 26.49
CA ASN A 24 19.34 6.14 26.84
C ASN A 24 18.99 7.18 25.78
N GLU A 25 19.96 7.95 25.29
CA GLU A 25 19.73 8.92 24.21
C GLU A 25 19.26 8.23 22.91
N LEU A 26 19.85 7.08 22.56
CA LEU A 26 19.41 6.26 21.44
C LEU A 26 17.96 5.77 21.62
N SER A 27 17.63 5.31 22.84
CA SER A 27 16.27 4.87 23.16
C SER A 27 15.27 6.01 23.01
N ASP A 28 15.59 7.21 23.44
CA ASP A 28 14.74 8.37 23.27
C ASP A 28 14.64 8.78 21.79
N PHE A 29 15.75 8.84 21.07
CA PHE A 29 15.79 9.21 19.66
C PHE A 29 14.98 8.26 18.77
N PHE A 30 15.04 6.96 19.03
CA PHE A 30 14.31 5.93 18.29
C PHE A 30 12.96 5.55 18.93
N SER A 31 12.37 6.43 19.76
CA SER A 31 11.06 6.27 20.39
C SER A 31 10.07 7.29 19.88
N PHE A 32 8.89 6.82 19.44
CA PHE A 32 7.88 7.66 18.83
C PHE A 32 6.48 7.35 19.36
N PHE A 33 5.66 8.37 19.58
CA PHE A 33 4.26 8.18 19.90
C PHE A 33 3.48 7.65 18.70
N VAL A 34 2.67 6.61 18.94
CA VAL A 34 1.78 6.09 17.90
C VAL A 34 0.65 7.09 17.63
N PRO A 35 0.34 7.43 16.38
CA PRO A 35 -0.78 8.30 16.08
C PRO A 35 -2.07 7.80 16.74
N GLY A 36 -2.76 8.69 17.47
CA GLY A 36 -3.99 8.36 18.19
C GLY A 36 -3.81 7.51 19.45
N TYR A 37 -2.60 7.34 19.98
CA TYR A 37 -2.30 6.52 21.16
C TYR A 37 -3.21 6.81 22.37
N LYS A 38 -3.59 8.08 22.59
CA LYS A 38 -4.47 8.51 23.69
C LYS A 38 -5.85 7.85 23.69
N TYR A 39 -6.29 7.39 22.52
CA TYR A 39 -7.60 6.74 22.35
C TYR A 39 -7.52 5.21 22.44
N MET A 40 -6.32 4.63 22.47
CA MET A 40 -6.12 3.19 22.52
C MET A 40 -6.38 2.63 23.92
N PRO A 41 -7.07 1.47 24.03
CA PRO A 41 -7.36 0.84 25.35
C PRO A 41 -6.11 0.58 26.18
N ALA A 42 -5.02 0.11 25.57
CA ALA A 42 -3.77 -0.19 26.26
C ALA A 42 -3.16 1.05 26.93
N TYR A 43 -3.25 2.22 26.29
CA TYR A 43 -2.81 3.48 26.89
C TYR A 43 -3.76 3.95 27.99
N LYS A 44 -5.08 3.90 27.75
CA LYS A 44 -6.09 4.28 28.76
C LYS A 44 -5.99 3.42 30.02
N ASN A 45 -5.69 2.14 29.85
CA ASN A 45 -5.51 1.19 30.95
C ASN A 45 -4.10 1.23 31.57
N ARG A 46 -3.23 2.16 31.15
CA ARG A 46 -1.85 2.33 31.64
C ARG A 46 -0.94 1.10 31.47
N VAL A 47 -1.29 0.19 30.55
CA VAL A 47 -0.50 -1.01 30.22
C VAL A 47 0.64 -0.67 29.22
N TRP A 48 0.50 0.46 28.54
CA TRP A 48 1.45 0.92 27.53
C TRP A 48 1.52 2.46 27.53
N ASP A 49 2.71 3.02 27.30
CA ASP A 49 2.98 4.46 27.35
C ASP A 49 2.68 5.22 26.03
N GLY A 50 2.16 4.54 25.02
CA GLY A 50 1.83 5.13 23.73
C GLY A 50 2.99 5.21 22.74
N LYS A 51 4.19 4.71 23.09
CA LYS A 51 5.37 4.77 22.25
C LYS A 51 5.73 3.42 21.60
N ILE A 52 6.24 3.49 20.38
CA ILE A 52 7.03 2.43 19.74
C ILE A 52 8.50 2.76 19.97
N ARG A 53 9.28 1.75 20.34
CA ARG A 53 10.73 1.83 20.51
C ARG A 53 11.40 0.96 19.46
N LEU A 54 12.20 1.56 18.58
CA LEU A 54 12.93 0.86 17.52
C LEU A 54 14.33 0.41 17.98
N PHE A 55 14.92 1.10 18.95
CA PHE A 55 16.11 0.63 19.65
C PHE A 55 15.71 -0.16 20.90
N ASN A 56 16.18 -1.39 21.00
CA ASN A 56 15.99 -2.22 22.19
C ASN A 56 17.17 -2.01 23.15
N ILE A 57 16.96 -1.19 24.18
CA ILE A 57 18.01 -0.85 25.14
C ILE A 57 18.48 -2.04 25.98
N THR A 58 17.61 -3.03 26.22
CA THR A 58 17.98 -4.23 27.02
C THR A 58 18.88 -5.17 26.23
N GLN A 59 18.59 -5.36 24.95
CA GLN A 59 19.36 -6.21 24.05
C GLN A 59 20.44 -5.44 23.30
N MET A 60 20.44 -4.11 23.41
CA MET A 60 21.33 -3.22 22.66
C MET A 60 21.25 -3.47 21.14
N THR A 61 20.02 -3.60 20.60
CA THR A 61 19.81 -3.91 19.19
C THR A 61 19.03 -2.85 18.47
N LEU A 62 19.36 -2.63 17.19
CA LEU A 62 18.70 -1.69 16.28
C LEU A 62 18.45 -2.37 14.93
N PRO A 63 17.28 -2.21 14.28
CA PRO A 63 17.09 -2.70 12.92
C PRO A 63 18.12 -2.17 11.93
N VAL A 64 18.67 -3.04 11.08
CA VAL A 64 19.75 -2.70 10.13
C VAL A 64 19.40 -1.53 9.23
N GLY A 65 18.14 -1.44 8.77
CA GLY A 65 17.68 -0.34 7.90
C GLY A 65 17.74 1.04 8.54
N LEU A 66 17.92 1.13 9.88
CA LEU A 66 18.09 2.40 10.62
C LEU A 66 19.54 2.83 10.78
N TYR A 67 20.50 2.11 10.24
CA TYR A 67 21.90 2.50 10.31
C TYR A 67 22.20 3.92 9.78
N PRO A 68 21.60 4.40 8.68
CA PRO A 68 21.75 5.79 8.26
C PRO A 68 21.27 6.81 9.30
N PHE A 69 20.16 6.51 9.99
CA PHE A 69 19.61 7.36 11.06
C PHE A 69 20.49 7.36 12.32
N LEU A 70 21.17 6.24 12.59
CA LEU A 70 22.19 6.19 13.65
C LEU A 70 23.36 7.14 13.35
N LYS A 71 23.79 7.24 12.08
CA LYS A 71 24.81 8.23 11.65
C LYS A 71 24.29 9.67 11.83
N GLU A 72 23.02 9.92 11.48
CA GLU A 72 22.37 11.23 11.68
C GLU A 72 22.26 11.59 13.17
N PHE A 73 21.98 10.63 14.04
CA PHE A 73 21.97 10.80 15.50
C PHE A 73 23.35 11.16 16.06
N ALA A 74 24.39 10.46 15.62
CA ALA A 74 25.74 10.59 16.15
C ALA A 74 26.42 11.91 15.75
N LYS A 75 26.19 12.38 14.51
CA LYS A 75 26.84 13.54 13.92
C LYS A 75 26.74 14.83 14.76
N PRO A 76 25.56 15.33 15.17
CA PRO A 76 25.43 16.55 15.96
C PRO A 76 25.93 16.41 17.40
N ARG A 77 26.13 15.17 17.89
CA ARG A 77 26.60 14.85 19.24
C ARG A 77 28.09 14.62 19.29
N ASN A 78 28.79 14.64 18.15
CA ASN A 78 30.20 14.30 18.00
C ASN A 78 30.52 12.88 18.50
N TYR A 79 29.58 11.93 18.42
CA TYR A 79 29.86 10.53 18.68
C TYR A 79 30.52 9.90 17.46
N LEU A 80 31.56 9.09 17.70
CA LEU A 80 32.23 8.33 16.65
C LEU A 80 31.51 6.99 16.44
N ILE A 81 31.06 6.72 15.21
CA ILE A 81 30.53 5.40 14.83
C ILE A 81 31.70 4.54 14.36
N GLU A 82 31.89 3.41 15.03
CA GLU A 82 32.90 2.41 14.72
C GLU A 82 32.20 1.12 14.19
N PRO A 83 32.08 0.93 12.85
CA PRO A 83 31.55 -0.29 12.30
C PRO A 83 32.55 -1.43 12.50
N ILE A 84 32.07 -2.56 13.04
CA ILE A 84 32.85 -3.76 13.28
C ILE A 84 32.47 -4.80 12.23
N LEU A 85 33.46 -5.32 11.51
CA LEU A 85 33.26 -6.39 10.54
C LEU A 85 32.82 -7.67 11.28
N ASP A 86 31.71 -8.27 10.84
CA ASP A 86 31.34 -9.62 11.20
C ASP A 86 31.82 -10.58 10.11
N ASP A 87 32.39 -11.71 10.49
CA ASP A 87 32.97 -12.66 9.54
C ASP A 87 31.96 -13.30 8.61
N TYR A 88 30.67 -13.35 9.01
CA TYR A 88 29.59 -13.96 8.24
C TYR A 88 28.65 -12.92 7.59
N TYR A 89 28.24 -11.91 8.37
CA TYR A 89 27.26 -10.92 7.91
C TYR A 89 27.89 -9.63 7.34
N GLY A 90 29.20 -9.46 7.48
CA GLY A 90 29.95 -8.34 6.95
C GLY A 90 29.74 -7.02 7.72
N LEU A 91 29.81 -5.91 7.01
CA LEU A 91 29.61 -4.56 7.56
C LEU A 91 28.14 -4.13 7.49
N PRO A 92 27.71 -3.19 8.39
CA PRO A 92 26.33 -2.70 8.41
C PRO A 92 25.84 -2.06 7.12
N GLU A 93 26.73 -1.52 6.32
CA GLU A 93 26.40 -0.92 5.02
C GLU A 93 27.50 -1.26 4.01
N VAL A 94 27.15 -2.09 3.04
CA VAL A 94 27.98 -2.43 1.90
C VAL A 94 27.21 -2.09 0.64
N LEU A 95 27.79 -1.21 -0.19
CA LEU A 95 27.23 -0.85 -1.48
C LEU A 95 27.79 -1.79 -2.55
N ASN A 96 26.91 -2.39 -3.34
CA ASN A 96 27.37 -3.17 -4.51
C ASN A 96 27.76 -2.21 -5.63
N PRO A 97 28.97 -2.32 -6.17
CA PRO A 97 29.26 -1.69 -7.44
C PRO A 97 28.34 -2.29 -8.51
N ILE A 98 27.73 -1.47 -9.33
CA ILE A 98 26.89 -1.89 -10.43
C ILE A 98 27.39 -1.24 -11.73
N ASN A 99 27.32 -1.99 -12.82
CA ASN A 99 27.51 -1.48 -14.17
C ASN A 99 26.11 -1.38 -14.83
N PRO A 100 25.55 -0.18 -15.06
CA PRO A 100 24.22 -0.04 -15.63
C PRO A 100 24.08 -0.69 -17.02
N ASP A 101 25.11 -0.71 -17.84
CA ASP A 101 25.04 -1.30 -19.16
C ASP A 101 24.91 -2.83 -19.10
N GLU A 102 25.67 -3.48 -18.22
CA GLU A 102 25.55 -4.92 -17.98
C GLU A 102 24.19 -5.29 -17.42
N ILE A 103 23.68 -4.49 -16.49
CA ILE A 103 22.34 -4.69 -15.92
C ILE A 103 21.25 -4.49 -16.98
N TYR A 104 21.40 -3.48 -17.85
CA TYR A 104 20.44 -3.27 -18.93
C TYR A 104 20.44 -4.45 -19.92
N GLN A 105 21.62 -4.98 -20.25
CA GLN A 105 21.73 -6.17 -21.10
C GLN A 105 21.09 -7.39 -20.44
N TYR A 106 21.33 -7.60 -19.12
CA TYR A 106 20.67 -8.64 -18.35
C TYR A 106 19.15 -8.58 -18.46
N ILE A 107 18.56 -7.38 -18.27
CA ILE A 107 17.10 -7.19 -18.38
C ILE A 107 16.60 -7.53 -19.79
N LYS A 108 17.35 -7.18 -20.84
CA LYS A 108 17.00 -7.55 -22.21
C LYS A 108 17.03 -9.06 -22.44
N ASP A 109 18.00 -9.74 -21.87
CA ASP A 109 18.15 -11.19 -22.00
C ASP A 109 17.02 -11.97 -21.28
N LEU A 110 16.30 -11.32 -20.35
CA LEU A 110 15.07 -11.89 -19.75
C LEU A 110 13.93 -12.04 -20.76
N ASN A 111 13.99 -11.39 -21.92
CA ASN A 111 12.96 -11.44 -22.97
C ASN A 111 11.55 -11.19 -22.42
N LEU A 112 11.41 -10.11 -21.67
CA LEU A 112 10.18 -9.76 -20.96
C LEU A 112 8.98 -9.64 -21.91
N GLN A 113 7.85 -10.21 -21.48
CA GLN A 113 6.60 -10.16 -22.23
C GLN A 113 5.46 -9.64 -21.36
N SER A 114 4.41 -9.17 -21.98
CA SER A 114 3.12 -8.94 -21.34
C SER A 114 2.00 -9.30 -22.32
N ARG A 115 1.19 -10.28 -21.93
CA ARG A 115 0.12 -10.84 -22.78
C ARG A 115 0.62 -11.33 -24.15
N GLY A 116 1.77 -11.98 -24.14
CA GLY A 116 2.42 -12.51 -25.35
C GLY A 116 3.07 -11.45 -26.26
N ASN A 117 3.09 -10.19 -25.86
CA ASN A 117 3.79 -9.14 -26.57
C ASN A 117 5.10 -8.78 -25.84
N PRO A 118 6.22 -8.60 -26.56
CA PRO A 118 7.45 -8.11 -25.95
C PRO A 118 7.24 -6.75 -25.28
N ILE A 119 7.87 -6.56 -24.12
CA ILE A 119 7.88 -5.28 -23.42
C ILE A 119 9.30 -4.90 -23.02
N ASP A 120 9.58 -3.60 -23.02
CA ASP A 120 10.81 -3.04 -22.49
C ASP A 120 10.59 -2.51 -21.07
N ILE A 121 11.65 -2.60 -20.24
CA ILE A 121 11.65 -1.94 -18.94
C ILE A 121 11.69 -0.41 -19.13
N ARG A 122 10.88 0.31 -18.37
CA ARG A 122 10.84 1.78 -18.43
C ARG A 122 11.99 2.37 -17.61
N ASP A 123 12.43 3.58 -17.96
CA ASP A 123 13.56 4.26 -17.32
C ASP A 123 13.45 4.27 -15.81
N TYR A 124 12.32 4.70 -15.25
CA TYR A 124 12.11 4.75 -13.79
C TYR A 124 12.09 3.36 -13.14
N GLN A 125 11.67 2.31 -13.85
CA GLN A 125 11.73 0.92 -13.35
C GLN A 125 13.16 0.42 -13.35
N PHE A 126 13.92 0.74 -14.39
CA PHE A 126 15.33 0.42 -14.50
C PHE A 126 16.14 1.14 -13.40
N ASP A 127 15.90 2.45 -13.19
CA ASP A 127 16.54 3.21 -12.12
C ASP A 127 16.25 2.61 -10.74
N ALA A 128 14.99 2.24 -10.47
CA ALA A 128 14.60 1.59 -9.21
C ALA A 128 15.29 0.24 -9.03
N PHE A 129 15.42 -0.52 -10.10
CA PHE A 129 16.12 -1.80 -10.10
C PHE A 129 17.61 -1.61 -9.80
N CYS A 130 18.30 -0.71 -10.51
CA CYS A 130 19.71 -0.38 -10.24
C CYS A 130 19.93 0.10 -8.81
N GLN A 131 19.10 1.01 -8.31
CA GLN A 131 19.18 1.48 -6.92
C GLN A 131 19.02 0.34 -5.91
N GLY A 132 18.08 -0.55 -6.15
CA GLY A 132 17.86 -1.71 -5.28
C GLY A 132 19.05 -2.67 -5.28
N LEU A 133 19.63 -2.98 -6.42
CA LEU A 133 20.82 -3.83 -6.52
C LEU A 133 22.02 -3.20 -5.80
N HIS A 134 22.23 -1.89 -6.00
CA HIS A 134 23.31 -1.15 -5.34
C HIS A 134 23.21 -1.14 -3.82
N LYS A 135 22.00 -0.98 -3.27
CA LYS A 135 21.74 -0.85 -1.83
C LYS A 135 21.37 -2.14 -1.14
N LYS A 136 20.99 -3.18 -1.85
CA LYS A 136 20.49 -4.48 -1.35
C LYS A 136 19.19 -4.38 -0.52
N ARG A 137 18.73 -3.17 -0.19
CA ARG A 137 17.54 -2.93 0.61
C ARG A 137 16.90 -1.57 0.34
N GLY A 138 15.59 -1.48 0.50
CA GLY A 138 14.86 -0.22 0.37
C GLY A 138 13.35 -0.39 0.31
N VAL A 139 12.66 0.73 0.49
CA VAL A 139 11.22 0.86 0.27
C VAL A 139 11.02 1.59 -1.06
N LEU A 140 10.38 0.94 -2.00
CA LEU A 140 10.08 1.48 -3.33
C LEU A 140 8.64 2.00 -3.36
N ILE A 141 8.48 3.33 -3.41
CA ILE A 141 7.16 3.94 -3.58
C ILE A 141 6.90 4.08 -5.07
N SER A 142 5.91 3.33 -5.53
CA SER A 142 5.57 3.24 -6.94
C SER A 142 4.05 3.18 -7.09
N PRO A 143 3.41 4.17 -7.74
CA PRO A 143 1.96 4.25 -7.86
C PRO A 143 1.35 2.99 -8.49
N THR A 144 0.04 2.82 -8.31
CA THR A 144 -0.70 1.76 -9.01
C THR A 144 -0.57 1.98 -10.53
N GLY A 145 -0.29 0.91 -11.28
CA GLY A 145 -0.08 0.97 -12.73
C GLY A 145 1.34 1.32 -13.19
N SER A 146 2.28 1.57 -12.28
CA SER A 146 3.70 1.80 -12.60
C SER A 146 4.49 0.53 -12.96
N GLY A 147 3.88 -0.66 -12.82
CA GLY A 147 4.56 -1.94 -13.07
C GLY A 147 5.42 -2.44 -11.91
N LYS A 148 4.97 -2.26 -10.66
CA LYS A 148 5.64 -2.80 -9.46
C LYS A 148 5.98 -4.28 -9.56
N SER A 149 5.05 -5.11 -10.06
CA SER A 149 5.26 -6.55 -10.20
C SER A 149 6.41 -6.90 -11.16
N LEU A 150 6.63 -6.07 -12.21
CA LEU A 150 7.76 -6.23 -13.10
C LEU A 150 9.10 -5.95 -12.42
N ILE A 151 9.16 -4.89 -11.59
CA ILE A 151 10.35 -4.58 -10.79
C ILE A 151 10.65 -5.74 -9.83
N ILE A 152 9.62 -6.27 -9.16
CA ILE A 152 9.74 -7.43 -8.26
C ILE A 152 10.24 -8.66 -9.04
N TYR A 153 9.67 -8.94 -10.21
CA TYR A 153 10.10 -10.04 -11.08
C TYR A 153 11.59 -9.92 -11.45
N ALA A 154 12.01 -8.76 -11.93
CA ALA A 154 13.41 -8.51 -12.28
C ALA A 154 14.37 -8.71 -11.10
N PHE A 155 14.02 -8.19 -9.91
CA PHE A 155 14.80 -8.41 -8.69
C PHE A 155 14.94 -9.89 -8.34
N VAL A 156 13.85 -10.63 -8.37
CA VAL A 156 13.85 -12.04 -8.01
C VAL A 156 14.69 -12.84 -9.02
N ARG A 157 14.53 -12.58 -10.32
CA ARG A 157 15.31 -13.29 -11.36
C ARG A 157 16.80 -13.03 -11.25
N TYR A 158 17.19 -11.75 -11.16
CA TYR A 158 18.59 -11.36 -10.98
C TYR A 158 19.20 -11.98 -9.71
N TYR A 159 18.45 -11.91 -8.62
CA TYR A 159 18.92 -12.36 -7.34
C TYR A 159 19.12 -13.89 -7.30
N LEU A 160 18.24 -14.68 -7.92
CA LEU A 160 18.36 -16.13 -7.97
C LEU A 160 19.60 -16.62 -8.72
N GLU A 161 20.22 -15.77 -9.55
CA GLU A 161 21.50 -16.05 -10.22
C GLU A 161 22.71 -15.75 -9.31
N MET A 162 22.54 -14.88 -8.31
CA MET A 162 23.61 -14.38 -7.46
C MET A 162 23.73 -15.11 -6.11
N ILE A 163 22.70 -15.86 -5.72
CA ILE A 163 22.65 -16.58 -4.44
C ILE A 163 22.94 -18.07 -4.62
N ASP A 164 23.29 -18.71 -3.51
CA ASP A 164 23.49 -20.16 -3.48
C ASP A 164 22.21 -20.92 -3.90
N GLU A 165 22.37 -22.09 -4.52
CA GLU A 165 21.26 -22.88 -5.07
C GLU A 165 20.22 -23.28 -4.03
N TYR A 166 20.62 -23.42 -2.76
CA TYR A 166 19.71 -23.76 -1.66
C TYR A 166 18.92 -22.57 -1.11
N GLN A 167 19.34 -21.35 -1.40
CA GLN A 167 18.64 -20.14 -0.96
C GLN A 167 17.44 -19.82 -1.86
N LYS A 168 16.41 -19.23 -1.25
CA LYS A 168 15.13 -18.91 -1.88
C LYS A 168 14.78 -17.44 -1.75
N ALA A 169 13.86 -16.98 -2.59
CA ALA A 169 13.23 -15.66 -2.50
C ALA A 169 11.81 -15.79 -1.91
N LEU A 170 11.48 -14.95 -0.93
CA LEU A 170 10.16 -14.87 -0.32
C LEU A 170 9.48 -13.55 -0.71
N ILE A 171 8.28 -13.65 -1.30
CA ILE A 171 7.41 -12.51 -1.58
C ILE A 171 6.20 -12.59 -0.66
N VAL A 172 6.03 -11.58 0.20
CA VAL A 172 4.94 -11.51 1.17
C VAL A 172 3.91 -10.50 0.71
N VAL A 173 2.67 -10.94 0.52
CA VAL A 173 1.55 -10.12 0.07
C VAL A 173 0.40 -10.15 1.07
N PRO A 174 -0.50 -9.14 1.10
CA PRO A 174 -1.57 -9.08 2.10
C PRO A 174 -2.75 -10.02 1.85
N THR A 175 -3.03 -10.43 0.61
CA THR A 175 -4.23 -11.20 0.27
C THR A 175 -3.96 -12.34 -0.71
N THR A 176 -4.83 -13.37 -0.68
CA THR A 176 -4.78 -14.51 -1.60
C THR A 176 -4.88 -14.07 -3.07
N SER A 177 -5.74 -13.08 -3.35
CA SER A 177 -5.89 -12.54 -4.71
C SER A 177 -4.58 -11.96 -5.24
N LEU A 178 -3.78 -11.31 -4.37
CA LEU A 178 -2.47 -10.78 -4.76
C LEU A 178 -1.42 -11.88 -4.95
N VAL A 179 -1.53 -13.01 -4.22
CA VAL A 179 -0.68 -14.19 -4.48
C VAL A 179 -0.93 -14.71 -5.89
N GLU A 180 -2.19 -14.91 -6.27
CA GLU A 180 -2.56 -15.40 -7.60
C GLU A 180 -2.20 -14.38 -8.69
N GLN A 181 -2.43 -13.09 -8.45
CA GLN A 181 -2.04 -12.03 -9.39
C GLN A 181 -0.52 -12.02 -9.64
N MET A 182 0.30 -12.03 -8.58
CA MET A 182 1.76 -12.02 -8.69
C MET A 182 2.27 -13.25 -9.44
N TYR A 183 1.70 -14.42 -9.15
CA TYR A 183 2.04 -15.66 -9.84
C TYR A 183 1.72 -15.60 -11.34
N ASN A 184 0.54 -15.06 -11.69
CA ASN A 184 0.13 -14.90 -13.07
C ASN A 184 0.96 -13.83 -13.80
N ASP A 185 1.26 -12.70 -13.11
CA ASP A 185 2.13 -11.65 -13.66
C ASP A 185 3.53 -12.20 -13.97
N PHE A 186 4.09 -13.06 -13.12
CA PHE A 186 5.40 -13.71 -13.37
C PHE A 186 5.37 -14.64 -14.59
N GLY A 187 4.27 -15.40 -14.77
CA GLY A 187 4.07 -16.21 -15.95
C GLY A 187 3.93 -15.37 -17.23
N ASP A 188 3.26 -14.24 -17.13
CA ASP A 188 3.06 -13.29 -18.23
C ASP A 188 4.40 -12.61 -18.63
N TYR A 189 5.27 -12.29 -17.66
CA TYR A 189 6.58 -11.68 -17.90
C TYR A 189 7.62 -12.64 -18.48
N GLY A 190 7.46 -13.93 -18.28
CA GLY A 190 8.38 -14.92 -18.84
C GLY A 190 8.28 -16.29 -18.19
N ASN A 191 8.39 -16.41 -16.87
CA ASN A 191 8.41 -17.71 -16.21
C ASN A 191 7.93 -17.67 -14.76
N ASN A 192 7.01 -18.58 -14.41
CA ASN A 192 6.55 -18.83 -13.04
C ASN A 192 6.71 -20.29 -12.60
N GLU A 193 7.45 -21.11 -13.35
CA GLU A 193 7.64 -22.53 -13.04
C GLU A 193 8.36 -22.75 -11.72
N ASP A 194 9.28 -21.86 -11.34
CA ASP A 194 9.97 -21.88 -10.04
C ASP A 194 9.15 -21.27 -8.89
N CYS A 195 7.91 -20.85 -9.14
CA CYS A 195 7.07 -20.23 -8.14
C CYS A 195 6.21 -21.24 -7.40
N HIS A 196 6.16 -21.11 -6.07
CA HIS A 196 5.22 -21.80 -5.20
C HIS A 196 4.34 -20.81 -4.46
N ARG A 197 3.03 -21.09 -4.38
CA ARG A 197 2.04 -20.22 -3.75
C ARG A 197 1.61 -20.78 -2.43
N ILE A 198 1.73 -20.00 -1.34
CA ILE A 198 1.32 -20.41 0.01
C ILE A 198 0.16 -19.55 0.50
N TYR A 199 -1.02 -20.13 0.61
CA TYR A 199 -2.20 -19.57 1.27
C TYR A 199 -3.17 -20.69 1.63
N SER A 200 -4.06 -20.47 2.60
CA SER A 200 -5.24 -21.29 2.94
C SER A 200 -5.09 -22.80 2.64
N GLY A 201 -4.33 -23.52 3.45
CA GLY A 201 -4.21 -24.99 3.36
C GLY A 201 -3.20 -25.53 2.35
N ARG A 202 -2.55 -24.69 1.55
CA ARG A 202 -1.46 -25.13 0.66
C ARG A 202 -0.23 -25.52 1.46
N ASP A 203 0.53 -26.48 0.92
CA ASP A 203 1.79 -26.94 1.48
C ASP A 203 2.78 -25.77 1.64
N LYS A 204 3.57 -25.82 2.70
CA LYS A 204 4.60 -24.81 3.03
C LYS A 204 6.00 -25.25 2.67
N ASP A 205 6.17 -26.56 2.41
CA ASP A 205 7.44 -27.15 1.98
C ASP A 205 7.43 -27.34 0.47
N THR A 206 8.49 -26.95 -0.17
CA THR A 206 8.65 -27.02 -1.64
C THR A 206 10.11 -26.89 -2.04
N ASP A 207 10.48 -27.51 -3.14
CA ASP A 207 11.80 -27.34 -3.77
C ASP A 207 11.86 -26.07 -4.63
N LYS A 208 10.73 -25.43 -4.90
CA LYS A 208 10.69 -24.20 -5.69
C LYS A 208 11.45 -23.08 -4.99
N ARG A 209 12.15 -22.27 -5.78
CA ARG A 209 13.04 -21.22 -5.27
C ARG A 209 12.32 -19.89 -5.03
N ILE A 210 11.13 -19.67 -5.59
CA ILE A 210 10.32 -18.46 -5.41
C ILE A 210 9.07 -18.79 -4.63
N ILE A 211 8.93 -18.23 -3.43
CA ILE A 211 7.75 -18.44 -2.58
C ILE A 211 6.92 -17.15 -2.55
N ILE A 212 5.67 -17.23 -3.03
CA ILE A 212 4.70 -16.14 -2.96
C ILE A 212 3.65 -16.50 -1.91
N SER A 213 3.58 -15.74 -0.83
CA SER A 213 2.74 -16.10 0.33
C SER A 213 1.96 -14.94 0.90
N THR A 214 0.77 -15.25 1.44
CA THR A 214 0.12 -14.33 2.36
C THR A 214 0.84 -14.38 3.71
N TRP A 215 1.00 -13.22 4.38
CA TRP A 215 1.64 -13.17 5.69
C TRP A 215 0.92 -14.02 6.74
N GLN A 216 -0.42 -14.12 6.66
CA GLN A 216 -1.25 -14.90 7.59
C GLN A 216 -0.90 -16.38 7.57
N SER A 217 -0.48 -16.91 6.43
CA SER A 217 -0.17 -18.33 6.25
C SER A 217 1.18 -18.73 6.86
N ILE A 218 2.11 -17.78 7.01
CA ILE A 218 3.50 -18.09 7.38
C ILE A 218 3.98 -17.44 8.69
N TYR A 219 3.34 -16.36 9.19
CA TYR A 219 3.90 -15.58 10.34
C TYR A 219 4.08 -16.39 11.62
N LYS A 220 3.30 -17.48 11.82
CA LYS A 220 3.39 -18.38 12.97
C LYS A 220 4.47 -19.46 12.83
N LEU A 221 5.06 -19.63 11.63
CA LEU A 221 6.09 -20.63 11.42
C LEU A 221 7.34 -20.35 12.27
N GLN A 222 8.08 -21.42 12.55
CA GLN A 222 9.31 -21.34 13.35
C GLN A 222 10.39 -20.51 12.64
N PRO A 223 11.26 -19.79 13.36
CA PRO A 223 12.34 -19.01 12.76
C PRO A 223 13.20 -19.79 11.77
N LYS A 224 13.45 -21.09 12.03
CA LYS A 224 14.22 -21.96 11.16
C LYS A 224 13.69 -22.02 9.72
N TRP A 225 12.36 -21.96 9.54
CA TRP A 225 11.75 -21.98 8.21
C TRP A 225 12.12 -20.75 7.40
N PHE A 226 12.36 -19.60 8.05
CA PHE A 226 12.71 -18.34 7.39
C PHE A 226 14.20 -18.24 7.03
N GLN A 227 15.07 -19.08 7.57
CA GLN A 227 16.51 -19.06 7.31
C GLN A 227 16.89 -19.50 5.89
N GLN A 228 15.99 -20.17 5.17
CA GLN A 228 16.20 -20.54 3.78
C GLN A 228 16.11 -19.37 2.79
N PHE A 229 15.68 -18.17 3.23
CA PHE A 229 15.46 -17.04 2.36
C PHE A 229 16.62 -16.06 2.43
N GLY A 230 17.36 -15.92 1.34
CA GLY A 230 18.37 -14.89 1.17
C GLY A 230 17.79 -13.56 0.65
N MET A 231 16.56 -13.60 0.11
CA MET A 231 15.81 -12.43 -0.33
C MET A 231 14.40 -12.42 0.26
N VAL A 232 13.93 -11.24 0.70
CA VAL A 232 12.54 -11.03 1.12
C VAL A 232 11.99 -9.74 0.53
N ILE A 233 10.80 -9.83 -0.06
CA ILE A 233 10.05 -8.70 -0.61
C ILE A 233 8.69 -8.61 0.08
N GLY A 234 8.34 -7.44 0.59
CA GLY A 234 7.01 -7.15 1.11
C GLY A 234 6.24 -6.26 0.14
N ASP A 235 5.27 -6.81 -0.58
CA ASP A 235 4.38 -5.99 -1.40
C ASP A 235 3.25 -5.40 -0.55
N GLU A 236 2.78 -4.21 -0.92
CA GLU A 236 1.92 -3.36 -0.09
C GLU A 236 2.48 -3.17 1.33
N CYS A 237 3.78 -2.85 1.38
CA CYS A 237 4.57 -2.83 2.62
C CYS A 237 4.09 -1.80 3.66
N HIS A 238 3.23 -0.86 3.29
CA HIS A 238 2.58 0.06 4.23
C HIS A 238 1.83 -0.68 5.38
N GLY A 239 1.46 -1.94 5.17
CA GLY A 239 0.89 -2.83 6.19
C GLY A 239 1.90 -3.39 7.20
N PHE A 240 3.21 -3.35 6.90
CA PHE A 240 4.26 -3.99 7.70
C PHE A 240 4.60 -3.25 9.02
N LYS A 241 3.87 -2.22 9.35
CA LYS A 241 3.87 -1.58 10.68
C LYS A 241 3.20 -2.42 11.77
N SER A 242 2.43 -3.44 11.41
CA SER A 242 1.78 -4.34 12.37
C SER A 242 2.78 -5.29 13.02
N LYS A 243 2.55 -5.63 14.31
CA LYS A 243 3.44 -6.51 15.08
C LYS A 243 3.70 -7.86 14.40
N SER A 244 2.67 -8.46 13.79
CA SER A 244 2.81 -9.78 13.13
C SER A 244 3.76 -9.72 11.94
N LEU A 245 3.63 -8.68 11.09
CA LEU A 245 4.48 -8.50 9.91
C LEU A 245 5.91 -8.07 10.30
N THR A 246 6.06 -7.20 11.29
CA THR A 246 7.38 -6.85 11.85
C THR A 246 8.08 -8.09 12.40
N THR A 247 7.36 -8.94 13.15
CA THR A 247 7.92 -10.20 13.69
C THR A 247 8.31 -11.16 12.56
N LEU A 248 7.49 -11.28 11.51
CA LEU A 248 7.82 -12.09 10.33
C LEU A 248 9.13 -11.63 9.70
N MET A 249 9.24 -10.33 9.44
CA MET A 249 10.44 -9.75 8.83
C MET A 249 11.71 -9.96 9.68
N ASN A 250 11.58 -9.91 11.00
CA ASN A 250 12.69 -10.15 11.91
C ASN A 250 13.13 -11.62 11.96
N LYS A 251 12.27 -12.57 11.58
CA LYS A 251 12.64 -14.00 11.43
C LYS A 251 13.47 -14.27 10.17
N CYS A 252 13.41 -13.40 9.16
CA CYS A 252 14.19 -13.53 7.92
C CYS A 252 15.63 -13.07 8.16
N THR A 253 16.39 -13.73 9.05
CA THR A 253 17.72 -13.32 9.49
C THR A 253 18.78 -13.43 8.41
N GLU A 254 18.60 -14.37 7.46
CA GLU A 254 19.53 -14.63 6.35
C GLU A 254 19.22 -13.79 5.09
N ALA A 255 18.10 -13.06 5.09
CA ALA A 255 17.72 -12.26 3.94
C ALA A 255 18.56 -10.98 3.86
N GLU A 256 19.62 -11.02 3.08
CA GLU A 256 20.47 -9.87 2.76
C GLU A 256 19.72 -8.84 1.91
N TYR A 257 18.97 -9.31 0.91
CA TYR A 257 18.17 -8.46 0.03
C TYR A 257 16.76 -8.31 0.58
N ARG A 258 16.40 -7.05 0.90
CA ARG A 258 15.15 -6.74 1.61
C ARG A 258 14.45 -5.56 0.96
N PHE A 259 13.33 -5.78 0.29
CA PHE A 259 12.58 -4.73 -0.38
C PHE A 259 11.15 -4.66 0.11
N GLY A 260 10.68 -3.43 0.32
CA GLY A 260 9.27 -3.13 0.48
C GLY A 260 8.75 -2.40 -0.77
N THR A 261 7.60 -2.79 -1.31
CA THR A 261 6.95 -2.06 -2.39
C THR A 261 5.59 -1.57 -1.95
N THR A 262 5.22 -0.36 -2.31
CA THR A 262 3.88 0.19 -2.04
C THR A 262 3.54 1.33 -2.98
N GLY A 263 2.24 1.53 -3.24
CA GLY A 263 1.76 2.68 -4.00
C GLY A 263 1.80 3.98 -3.20
N THR A 264 1.65 3.91 -1.88
CA THR A 264 1.51 5.08 -1.01
C THR A 264 1.94 4.77 0.41
N LEU A 265 2.39 5.79 1.14
CA LEU A 265 2.57 5.77 2.60
C LEU A 265 1.50 6.62 3.28
N ASP A 266 1.24 6.36 4.56
CA ASP A 266 0.22 7.11 5.32
C ASP A 266 0.71 8.50 5.81
N GLY A 267 1.96 8.87 5.49
CA GLY A 267 2.58 10.15 5.88
C GLY A 267 2.91 10.27 7.36
N SER A 268 2.83 9.18 8.12
CA SER A 268 3.19 9.14 9.52
C SER A 268 4.68 8.80 9.67
N GLN A 269 5.48 9.73 10.18
CA GLN A 269 6.92 9.54 10.42
C GLN A 269 7.20 8.25 11.21
N THR A 270 6.39 7.93 12.21
CA THR A 270 6.54 6.71 13.02
C THR A 270 6.46 5.45 12.15
N HIS A 271 5.48 5.41 11.25
CA HIS A 271 5.29 4.26 10.37
C HIS A 271 6.39 4.16 9.32
N GLU A 272 6.83 5.29 8.78
CA GLU A 272 7.94 5.34 7.83
C GLU A 272 9.25 4.83 8.44
N LEU A 273 9.54 5.19 9.68
CA LEU A 273 10.73 4.69 10.39
C LEU A 273 10.67 3.19 10.69
N VAL A 274 9.49 2.66 11.02
CA VAL A 274 9.31 1.20 11.16
C VAL A 274 9.62 0.50 9.84
N LEU A 275 9.08 0.99 8.73
CA LEU A 275 9.31 0.41 7.40
C LEU A 275 10.78 0.53 6.99
N GLN A 276 11.40 1.69 7.22
CA GLN A 276 12.82 1.88 6.93
C GLN A 276 13.71 0.97 7.78
N GLY A 277 13.33 0.71 9.03
CA GLY A 277 14.01 -0.28 9.88
C GLY A 277 14.02 -1.68 9.28
N LEU A 278 12.89 -2.10 8.71
CA LEU A 278 12.72 -3.43 8.12
C LEU A 278 13.38 -3.58 6.75
N PHE A 279 13.25 -2.56 5.91
CA PHE A 279 13.60 -2.64 4.49
C PHE A 279 14.77 -1.73 4.09
N GLY A 280 15.01 -0.62 4.77
CA GLY A 280 15.99 0.41 4.39
C GLY A 280 15.32 1.69 3.88
N LYS A 281 16.10 2.56 3.27
CA LYS A 281 15.70 3.91 2.85
C LYS A 281 14.54 3.89 1.85
N ILE A 282 13.69 4.92 1.91
CA ILE A 282 12.58 5.13 0.98
C ILE A 282 13.08 5.73 -0.34
N TYR A 283 12.61 5.15 -1.44
CA TYR A 283 12.81 5.62 -2.82
C TYR A 283 11.48 5.87 -3.50
N ASN A 284 11.30 7.08 -4.03
CA ASN A 284 10.20 7.40 -4.92
C ASN A 284 10.58 6.98 -6.34
N VAL A 285 9.97 5.89 -6.82
CA VAL A 285 10.26 5.33 -8.15
C VAL A 285 9.74 6.24 -9.25
N THR A 286 8.47 6.65 -9.12
CA THR A 286 7.81 7.61 -10.03
C THR A 286 6.60 8.22 -9.33
N THR A 287 5.96 9.19 -9.96
CA THR A 287 4.71 9.79 -9.46
C THR A 287 3.55 9.50 -10.40
N THR A 288 2.31 9.53 -9.87
CA THR A 288 1.11 9.38 -10.70
C THR A 288 1.06 10.44 -11.80
N LYS A 289 1.46 11.68 -11.47
CA LYS A 289 1.52 12.80 -12.41
C LYS A 289 2.46 12.51 -13.58
N LYS A 290 3.70 12.07 -13.31
CA LYS A 290 4.67 11.72 -14.36
C LYS A 290 4.13 10.64 -15.28
N LEU A 291 3.50 9.58 -14.73
CA LEU A 291 2.89 8.51 -15.52
C LEU A 291 1.72 8.98 -16.40
N GLN A 292 0.98 10.00 -15.95
CA GLN A 292 -0.10 10.62 -16.75
C GLN A 292 0.46 11.52 -17.85
N ASP A 293 1.50 12.30 -17.56
CA ASP A 293 2.17 13.16 -18.52
C ASP A 293 2.88 12.36 -19.63
N GLU A 294 3.42 11.18 -19.28
CA GLU A 294 3.98 10.21 -20.22
C GLU A 294 2.92 9.33 -20.90
N ASP A 295 1.65 9.66 -20.70
CA ASP A 295 0.51 8.95 -21.29
C ASP A 295 0.45 7.44 -20.96
N THR A 296 1.10 7.05 -19.85
CA THR A 296 1.10 5.68 -19.33
C THR A 296 -0.15 5.34 -18.55
N LEU A 297 -0.72 6.33 -17.87
CA LEU A 297 -1.98 6.24 -17.13
C LEU A 297 -3.03 7.15 -17.74
N ALA A 298 -4.31 6.77 -17.63
CA ALA A 298 -5.42 7.63 -18.00
C ALA A 298 -5.41 8.92 -17.17
N LYS A 299 -5.84 10.02 -17.78
CA LYS A 299 -6.00 11.29 -17.07
C LYS A 299 -7.18 11.17 -16.10
N LEU A 300 -7.01 11.76 -14.92
CA LEU A 300 -8.04 11.83 -13.89
C LEU A 300 -8.58 13.24 -13.78
N LYS A 301 -9.91 13.36 -13.76
CA LYS A 301 -10.62 14.59 -13.37
C LYS A 301 -11.36 14.31 -12.07
N ILE A 302 -11.31 15.24 -11.10
CA ILE A 302 -11.98 15.08 -9.82
C ILE A 302 -13.06 16.15 -9.68
N ASN A 303 -14.30 15.71 -9.48
CA ASN A 303 -15.44 16.55 -9.17
C ASN A 303 -15.83 16.31 -7.70
N VAL A 304 -15.51 17.25 -6.83
CA VAL A 304 -15.94 17.23 -5.43
C VAL A 304 -17.38 17.77 -5.38
N LEU A 305 -18.32 16.93 -5.01
CA LEU A 305 -19.75 17.26 -4.93
C LEU A 305 -20.09 17.57 -3.47
N LEU A 306 -20.12 18.86 -3.12
CA LEU A 306 -20.42 19.33 -1.77
C LEU A 306 -21.94 19.42 -1.58
N LEU A 307 -22.51 18.40 -0.93
CA LEU A 307 -23.93 18.33 -0.64
C LEU A 307 -24.28 19.24 0.53
N LYS A 308 -25.10 20.24 0.28
CA LYS A 308 -25.59 21.19 1.26
C LYS A 308 -26.95 20.76 1.78
N TYR A 309 -27.02 20.52 3.07
CA TYR A 309 -28.24 20.18 3.79
C TYR A 309 -29.03 21.44 4.10
N SER A 310 -30.35 21.32 4.23
CA SER A 310 -31.22 22.46 4.56
C SER A 310 -30.78 23.13 5.87
N ASP A 311 -31.01 24.44 5.97
CA ASP A 311 -30.69 25.21 7.20
C ASP A 311 -31.35 24.65 8.45
N GLN A 312 -32.55 24.08 8.32
CA GLN A 312 -33.26 23.46 9.43
C GLN A 312 -32.47 22.25 9.97
N ILE A 313 -32.04 21.33 9.08
CA ILE A 313 -31.23 20.15 9.44
C ILE A 313 -29.92 20.61 10.09
N ARG A 314 -29.23 21.58 9.49
CA ARG A 314 -27.94 22.11 9.98
C ARG A 314 -28.06 22.73 11.36
N LYS A 315 -29.15 23.48 11.62
CA LYS A 315 -29.44 24.08 12.95
C LYS A 315 -29.72 23.01 14.00
N ASP A 316 -30.54 22.00 13.64
CA ASP A 316 -31.01 20.96 14.55
C ASP A 316 -29.94 19.88 14.79
N TRP A 317 -28.91 19.85 13.95
CA TRP A 317 -27.86 18.82 14.01
C TRP A 317 -27.19 18.72 15.39
N GLY A 318 -26.93 19.85 16.06
CA GLY A 318 -26.38 19.87 17.41
C GLY A 318 -24.93 19.36 17.49
N LYS A 319 -24.49 19.00 18.72
CA LYS A 319 -23.20 18.37 18.96
C LYS A 319 -23.35 16.85 18.88
N ARG A 320 -22.70 16.24 17.88
CA ARG A 320 -22.75 14.80 17.63
C ARG A 320 -21.34 14.21 17.62
N THR A 321 -21.26 12.92 17.82
CA THR A 321 -20.03 12.15 17.60
C THR A 321 -19.86 11.86 16.12
N TYR A 322 -18.62 11.53 15.72
CA TYR A 322 -18.35 11.09 14.34
C TYR A 322 -19.25 9.92 13.88
N GLN A 323 -19.48 8.95 14.78
CA GLN A 323 -20.29 7.78 14.44
C GLN A 323 -21.77 8.15 14.20
N GLU A 324 -22.34 9.02 15.02
CA GLU A 324 -23.71 9.52 14.85
C GLU A 324 -23.84 10.32 13.54
N GLU A 325 -22.82 11.13 13.20
CA GLU A 325 -22.80 11.89 11.97
C GLU A 325 -22.79 10.98 10.74
N VAL A 326 -21.90 9.97 10.73
CA VAL A 326 -21.84 9.00 9.65
C VAL A 326 -23.13 8.19 9.54
N ASP A 327 -23.69 7.74 10.67
CA ASP A 327 -24.92 6.95 10.69
C ASP A 327 -26.14 7.72 10.16
N TYR A 328 -26.19 9.02 10.39
CA TYR A 328 -27.20 9.89 9.80
C TYR A 328 -27.00 10.04 8.28
N ILE A 329 -25.79 10.43 7.85
CA ILE A 329 -25.47 10.72 6.46
C ILE A 329 -25.74 9.50 5.56
N VAL A 330 -25.30 8.31 5.95
CA VAL A 330 -25.44 7.10 5.13
C VAL A 330 -26.89 6.60 5.05
N LYS A 331 -27.76 7.04 5.96
CA LYS A 331 -29.19 6.72 5.95
C LYS A 331 -30.07 7.82 5.37
N TYR A 332 -29.50 9.01 5.12
CA TYR A 332 -30.27 10.15 4.64
C TYR A 332 -30.76 9.91 3.21
N GLU A 333 -32.06 9.78 3.04
CA GLU A 333 -32.70 9.37 1.78
C GLU A 333 -32.43 10.33 0.61
N PRO A 334 -32.55 11.66 0.75
CA PRO A 334 -32.25 12.57 -0.36
C PRO A 334 -30.82 12.42 -0.88
N ARG A 335 -29.84 12.21 0.01
CA ARG A 335 -28.46 11.94 -0.34
C ARG A 335 -28.28 10.65 -1.14
N ASN A 336 -28.89 9.56 -0.68
CA ASN A 336 -28.81 8.27 -1.35
C ASN A 336 -29.52 8.29 -2.71
N ASN A 337 -30.62 9.02 -2.82
CA ASN A 337 -31.29 9.29 -4.07
C ASN A 337 -30.44 10.11 -5.05
N PHE A 338 -29.71 11.12 -4.55
CA PHE A 338 -28.76 11.87 -5.36
C PHE A 338 -27.65 10.97 -5.90
N ILE A 339 -27.02 10.13 -5.05
CA ILE A 339 -25.97 9.19 -5.48
C ILE A 339 -26.50 8.18 -6.49
N ARG A 340 -27.72 7.65 -6.28
CA ARG A 340 -28.39 6.77 -7.25
C ARG A 340 -28.56 7.46 -8.60
N ASN A 341 -29.13 8.66 -8.61
CA ASN A 341 -29.37 9.40 -9.84
C ASN A 341 -28.04 9.69 -10.56
N LEU A 342 -27.03 10.15 -9.84
CA LEU A 342 -25.70 10.35 -10.39
C LEU A 342 -25.16 9.06 -11.04
N ALA A 343 -25.25 7.92 -10.37
CA ALA A 343 -24.75 6.64 -10.89
C ALA A 343 -25.52 6.19 -12.14
N LEU A 344 -26.81 6.50 -12.24
CA LEU A 344 -27.65 6.15 -13.37
C LEU A 344 -27.48 7.10 -14.57
N ASP A 345 -27.18 8.38 -14.32
CA ASP A 345 -27.02 9.41 -15.36
C ASP A 345 -25.64 9.39 -16.02
N LEU A 346 -24.65 8.77 -15.38
CA LEU A 346 -23.31 8.68 -15.93
C LEU A 346 -23.19 7.60 -16.99
N ASP A 347 -22.64 7.96 -18.15
CA ASP A 347 -22.31 7.01 -19.21
C ASP A 347 -21.01 6.25 -18.90
N GLY A 348 -20.99 4.97 -19.23
CA GLY A 348 -19.81 4.12 -19.08
C GLY A 348 -19.77 3.35 -17.77
N ASN A 349 -18.79 2.45 -17.65
CA ASN A 349 -18.66 1.63 -16.46
C ASN A 349 -18.39 2.49 -15.24
N THR A 350 -19.28 2.40 -14.26
CA THR A 350 -19.33 3.24 -13.07
C THR A 350 -19.12 2.41 -11.81
N LEU A 351 -18.16 2.82 -10.97
CA LEU A 351 -17.87 2.21 -9.68
C LEU A 351 -18.38 3.10 -8.55
N VAL A 352 -19.29 2.57 -7.72
CA VAL A 352 -19.81 3.24 -6.53
C VAL A 352 -19.19 2.62 -5.28
N LEU A 353 -18.37 3.38 -4.56
CA LEU A 353 -17.61 2.90 -3.41
C LEU A 353 -18.26 3.29 -2.08
N PHE A 354 -18.52 2.28 -1.26
CA PHE A 354 -19.08 2.45 0.09
C PHE A 354 -18.17 1.86 1.17
N GLN A 355 -18.37 2.26 2.43
CA GLN A 355 -17.62 1.76 3.58
C GLN A 355 -18.40 0.74 4.42
N TYR A 356 -19.71 0.91 4.59
CA TYR A 356 -20.54 0.11 5.49
C TYR A 356 -21.47 -0.79 4.68
N VAL A 357 -21.30 -2.10 4.77
CA VAL A 357 -22.03 -3.09 3.95
C VAL A 357 -23.54 -3.03 4.23
N GLU A 358 -23.94 -3.29 5.48
CA GLU A 358 -25.36 -3.46 5.82
C GLU A 358 -26.14 -2.13 5.81
N LYS A 359 -25.59 -1.08 6.41
CA LYS A 359 -26.32 0.17 6.62
C LYS A 359 -26.25 1.15 5.45
N HIS A 360 -25.38 0.91 4.45
CA HIS A 360 -25.24 1.80 3.29
C HIS A 360 -25.10 1.05 1.98
N GLY A 361 -24.17 0.10 1.87
CA GLY A 361 -23.86 -0.58 0.60
C GLY A 361 -25.04 -1.35 0.02
N LYS A 362 -25.66 -2.23 0.81
CA LYS A 362 -26.83 -3.00 0.37
C LYS A 362 -28.05 -2.11 0.05
N PRO A 363 -28.45 -1.16 0.91
CA PRO A 363 -29.53 -0.22 0.57
C PRO A 363 -29.27 0.57 -0.70
N LEU A 364 -28.05 1.08 -0.88
CA LEU A 364 -27.69 1.84 -2.09
C LEU A 364 -27.70 0.98 -3.34
N PHE A 365 -27.23 -0.27 -3.25
CA PHE A 365 -27.30 -1.23 -4.34
C PHE A 365 -28.74 -1.49 -4.77
N GLU A 366 -29.66 -1.75 -3.83
CA GLU A 366 -31.09 -1.99 -4.15
C GLU A 366 -31.75 -0.76 -4.76
N LEU A 367 -31.42 0.45 -4.28
CA LEU A 367 -31.91 1.70 -4.85
C LEU A 367 -31.46 1.88 -6.31
N ILE A 368 -30.19 1.60 -6.61
CA ILE A 368 -29.65 1.71 -7.97
C ILE A 368 -30.24 0.62 -8.86
N ARG A 369 -30.22 -0.63 -8.41
CA ARG A 369 -30.74 -1.79 -9.16
C ARG A 369 -32.21 -1.63 -9.50
N GLY A 370 -33.02 -1.16 -8.56
CA GLY A 370 -34.45 -1.00 -8.72
C GLY A 370 -34.88 0.10 -9.73
N LYS A 371 -33.94 1.00 -10.10
CA LYS A 371 -34.18 2.08 -11.07
C LYS A 371 -33.30 1.98 -12.32
N ALA A 372 -32.34 1.05 -12.35
CA ALA A 372 -31.50 0.83 -13.53
C ALA A 372 -32.37 0.25 -14.69
N HIS A 373 -32.05 0.69 -15.91
CA HIS A 373 -32.66 0.12 -17.11
C HIS A 373 -32.33 -1.37 -17.21
N GLU A 374 -33.23 -2.21 -17.69
CA GLU A 374 -33.06 -3.68 -17.78
C GLU A 374 -31.76 -4.14 -18.47
N ARG A 375 -31.29 -3.35 -19.44
CA ARG A 375 -30.03 -3.63 -20.16
C ARG A 375 -28.79 -3.26 -19.38
N ARG A 376 -28.89 -2.42 -18.32
CA ARG A 376 -27.74 -1.92 -17.54
C ARG A 376 -27.47 -2.84 -16.35
N LYS A 377 -26.38 -3.57 -16.40
CA LYS A 377 -26.02 -4.53 -15.35
C LYS A 377 -25.53 -3.80 -14.10
N VAL A 378 -26.07 -4.19 -12.94
CA VAL A 378 -25.65 -3.67 -11.63
C VAL A 378 -25.15 -4.82 -10.78
N PHE A 379 -23.92 -4.71 -10.28
CA PHE A 379 -23.26 -5.73 -9.47
C PHE A 379 -22.99 -5.21 -8.05
N PHE A 380 -23.04 -6.13 -7.08
CA PHE A 380 -22.66 -5.86 -5.69
C PHE A 380 -21.43 -6.67 -5.31
N VAL A 381 -20.43 -6.02 -4.67
CA VAL A 381 -19.19 -6.66 -4.24
C VAL A 381 -18.79 -6.19 -2.83
N SER A 382 -18.65 -7.14 -1.92
CA SER A 382 -18.21 -6.89 -0.54
C SER A 382 -17.12 -7.87 -0.09
N GLY A 383 -16.72 -7.78 1.18
CA GLY A 383 -15.77 -8.72 1.77
C GLY A 383 -16.21 -10.17 1.71
N ASP A 384 -17.52 -10.41 1.79
CA ASP A 384 -18.13 -11.74 1.78
C ASP A 384 -18.26 -12.35 0.37
N THR A 385 -18.06 -11.55 -0.69
CA THR A 385 -18.08 -12.06 -2.08
C THR A 385 -16.85 -12.95 -2.31
N GLU A 386 -17.05 -14.17 -2.76
CA GLU A 386 -15.95 -15.11 -3.05
C GLU A 386 -15.00 -14.59 -4.14
N THR A 387 -13.75 -15.02 -4.09
CA THR A 387 -12.72 -14.58 -5.05
C THR A 387 -13.06 -14.96 -6.49
N SER A 388 -13.66 -16.16 -6.69
CA SER A 388 -14.17 -16.64 -7.99
C SER A 388 -15.24 -15.72 -8.57
N ASP A 389 -16.19 -15.28 -7.73
CA ASP A 389 -17.29 -14.40 -8.14
C ASP A 389 -16.80 -13.00 -8.48
N ARG A 390 -15.83 -12.49 -7.69
CA ARG A 390 -15.18 -11.19 -8.00
C ARG A 390 -14.50 -11.22 -9.36
N GLU A 391 -13.82 -12.31 -9.67
CA GLU A 391 -13.16 -12.49 -10.96
C GLU A 391 -14.15 -12.64 -12.11
N ALA A 392 -15.27 -13.36 -11.90
CA ALA A 392 -16.35 -13.46 -12.86
C ALA A 392 -16.99 -12.08 -13.15
N ILE A 393 -17.31 -11.31 -12.10
CA ILE A 393 -17.82 -9.94 -12.23
C ILE A 393 -16.85 -9.07 -13.01
N ARG A 394 -15.55 -9.12 -12.67
CA ARG A 394 -14.50 -8.38 -13.38
C ARG A 394 -14.52 -8.65 -14.88
N LYS A 395 -14.49 -9.93 -15.27
CA LYS A 395 -14.52 -10.35 -16.69
C LYS A 395 -15.77 -9.85 -17.40
N ILE A 396 -16.94 -9.94 -16.75
CA ILE A 396 -18.20 -9.47 -17.33
C ILE A 396 -18.14 -7.95 -17.54
N VAL A 397 -17.68 -7.18 -16.55
CA VAL A 397 -17.62 -5.71 -16.61
C VAL A 397 -16.61 -5.23 -17.65
N GLU A 398 -15.47 -5.88 -17.77
CA GLU A 398 -14.47 -5.55 -18.81
C GLU A 398 -15.04 -5.71 -20.23
N GLY A 399 -15.98 -6.62 -20.43
CA GLY A 399 -16.72 -6.78 -21.70
C GLY A 399 -17.96 -5.89 -21.84
N GLN A 400 -18.34 -5.11 -20.81
CA GLN A 400 -19.48 -4.20 -20.85
C GLN A 400 -19.02 -2.75 -21.09
N LYS A 401 -19.90 -1.96 -21.68
CA LYS A 401 -19.65 -0.52 -21.93
C LYS A 401 -20.36 0.39 -20.93
N ASP A 402 -21.30 -0.13 -20.15
CA ASP A 402 -22.18 0.65 -19.28
C ASP A 402 -22.69 -0.19 -18.10
N ALA A 403 -21.79 -0.70 -17.26
CA ALA A 403 -22.14 -1.44 -16.05
C ALA A 403 -21.93 -0.58 -14.79
N ILE A 404 -22.71 -0.84 -13.75
CA ILE A 404 -22.53 -0.23 -12.42
C ILE A 404 -22.06 -1.30 -11.43
N ILE A 405 -21.02 -0.98 -10.67
CA ILE A 405 -20.50 -1.84 -9.61
C ILE A 405 -20.60 -1.09 -8.29
N VAL A 406 -21.37 -1.61 -7.35
CA VAL A 406 -21.46 -1.11 -5.99
C VAL A 406 -20.54 -1.94 -5.10
N ALA A 407 -19.42 -1.39 -4.69
CA ALA A 407 -18.36 -2.15 -4.04
C ALA A 407 -17.89 -1.54 -2.71
N SER A 408 -17.46 -2.40 -1.77
CA SER A 408 -16.85 -1.90 -0.54
C SER A 408 -15.44 -1.35 -0.79
N LEU A 409 -15.10 -0.21 -0.17
CA LEU A 409 -13.78 0.42 -0.25
C LEU A 409 -12.64 -0.56 0.10
N GLY A 410 -12.83 -1.39 1.12
CA GLY A 410 -11.84 -2.37 1.54
C GLY A 410 -11.58 -3.46 0.51
N THR A 411 -12.65 -4.03 -0.04
CA THR A 411 -12.55 -5.11 -1.04
C THR A 411 -11.99 -4.59 -2.36
N PHE A 412 -12.43 -3.40 -2.79
CA PHE A 412 -11.97 -2.85 -4.05
C PHE A 412 -10.50 -2.40 -3.99
N SER A 413 -10.06 -1.80 -2.86
CA SER A 413 -8.66 -1.35 -2.72
C SER A 413 -7.63 -2.49 -2.72
N THR A 414 -8.05 -3.73 -2.42
CA THR A 414 -7.10 -4.86 -2.22
C THR A 414 -7.26 -6.02 -3.20
N GLY A 415 -8.28 -6.06 -4.07
CA GLY A 415 -8.53 -7.31 -4.79
C GLY A 415 -9.20 -7.27 -6.16
N ILE A 416 -9.78 -6.15 -6.59
CA ILE A 416 -10.47 -6.08 -7.89
C ILE A 416 -9.75 -5.12 -8.82
N ASN A 417 -9.34 -5.61 -9.97
CA ASN A 417 -8.64 -4.85 -10.98
C ASN A 417 -9.49 -4.78 -12.27
N ILE A 418 -10.27 -3.74 -12.42
CA ILE A 418 -11.10 -3.50 -13.61
C ILE A 418 -10.44 -2.44 -14.48
N ARG A 419 -10.19 -2.75 -15.74
CA ARG A 419 -9.44 -1.87 -16.66
C ARG A 419 -10.29 -0.85 -17.38
N ASN A 420 -11.59 -1.05 -17.47
CA ASN A 420 -12.52 -0.23 -18.25
C ASN A 420 -13.45 0.55 -17.32
N LEU A 421 -12.88 1.25 -16.32
CA LEU A 421 -13.63 2.13 -15.43
C LEU A 421 -13.56 3.57 -15.94
N HIS A 422 -14.73 4.18 -16.16
CA HIS A 422 -14.85 5.57 -16.62
C HIS A 422 -15.21 6.50 -15.47
N ASN A 423 -16.04 6.03 -14.53
CA ASN A 423 -16.51 6.83 -13.41
C ASN A 423 -16.30 6.12 -12.09
N ILE A 424 -15.86 6.88 -11.08
CA ILE A 424 -15.73 6.42 -9.70
C ILE A 424 -16.52 7.38 -8.82
N ILE A 425 -17.43 6.85 -8.00
CA ILE A 425 -18.22 7.64 -7.05
C ILE A 425 -17.79 7.24 -5.62
N PHE A 426 -17.22 8.16 -4.87
CA PHE A 426 -17.00 7.98 -3.43
C PHE A 426 -18.28 8.29 -2.68
N ALA A 427 -19.11 7.25 -2.46
CA ALA A 427 -20.41 7.37 -1.79
C ALA A 427 -20.27 7.49 -0.25
N SER A 428 -19.17 7.04 0.35
CA SER A 428 -18.91 7.15 1.78
C SER A 428 -17.65 7.96 2.07
N PRO A 429 -17.68 8.87 3.06
CA PRO A 429 -16.51 9.65 3.43
C PRO A 429 -15.42 8.75 4.02
N SER A 430 -14.23 8.79 3.46
CA SER A 430 -13.02 8.14 4.01
C SER A 430 -11.89 9.16 4.03
N LYS A 431 -11.12 9.18 5.12
CA LYS A 431 -9.91 10.00 5.22
C LYS A 431 -8.63 9.21 4.93
N SER A 432 -8.72 7.91 4.74
CA SER A 432 -7.55 7.06 4.51
C SER A 432 -6.93 7.35 3.15
N GLN A 433 -5.82 8.07 3.13
CA GLN A 433 -5.05 8.39 1.94
C GLN A 433 -4.74 7.14 1.11
N ILE A 434 -4.30 6.07 1.75
CA ILE A 434 -3.97 4.81 1.08
C ILE A 434 -5.17 4.27 0.32
N ARG A 435 -6.34 4.13 0.97
CA ARG A 435 -7.55 3.59 0.32
C ARG A 435 -8.04 4.45 -0.83
N VAL A 436 -8.01 5.78 -0.64
CA VAL A 436 -8.44 6.74 -1.66
C VAL A 436 -7.54 6.63 -2.88
N LEU A 437 -6.22 6.72 -2.71
CA LEU A 437 -5.25 6.65 -3.82
C LEU A 437 -5.21 5.28 -4.50
N GLN A 438 -5.33 4.19 -3.75
CA GLN A 438 -5.45 2.85 -4.34
C GLN A 438 -6.72 2.69 -5.17
N SER A 439 -7.84 3.25 -4.72
CA SER A 439 -9.10 3.22 -5.48
C SER A 439 -9.00 4.04 -6.76
N ILE A 440 -8.44 5.24 -6.69
CA ILE A 440 -8.18 6.11 -7.84
C ILE A 440 -7.24 5.40 -8.83
N GLY A 441 -6.10 4.89 -8.35
CA GLY A 441 -5.09 4.26 -9.19
C GLY A 441 -5.59 3.08 -10.03
N ARG A 442 -6.68 2.42 -9.61
CA ARG A 442 -7.32 1.35 -10.38
C ARG A 442 -8.14 1.88 -11.56
N GLY A 443 -8.77 3.05 -11.39
CA GLY A 443 -9.47 3.74 -12.47
C GLY A 443 -8.54 4.38 -13.50
N LEU A 444 -7.26 4.61 -13.14
CA LEU A 444 -6.28 5.27 -14.04
C LEU A 444 -5.64 4.31 -15.05
N ARG A 445 -5.92 3.02 -15.02
CA ARG A 445 -5.39 2.11 -16.03
C ARG A 445 -6.01 2.41 -17.38
N LYS A 446 -5.18 2.65 -18.39
CA LYS A 446 -5.66 2.87 -19.76
C LYS A 446 -6.56 1.72 -20.19
N SER A 447 -7.74 2.05 -20.69
CA SER A 447 -8.59 1.16 -21.47
C SER A 447 -8.29 1.37 -22.94
N ASP A 448 -8.64 0.40 -23.77
CA ASP A 448 -8.46 0.48 -25.22
C ASP A 448 -9.25 1.66 -25.88
N ASN A 449 -10.08 2.37 -25.11
CA ASN A 449 -11.00 3.44 -25.57
C ASN A 449 -10.54 4.88 -25.23
N GLU A 450 -9.30 5.12 -24.79
CA GLU A 450 -8.70 6.45 -24.54
C GLU A 450 -9.54 7.45 -23.70
N ARG A 451 -10.54 6.99 -22.96
CA ARG A 451 -11.45 7.87 -22.19
C ARG A 451 -10.86 8.21 -20.82
N ASP A 452 -10.84 9.50 -20.47
CA ASP A 452 -10.45 9.96 -19.13
C ASP A 452 -11.33 9.37 -18.04
N THR A 453 -10.75 9.06 -16.88
CA THR A 453 -11.51 8.66 -15.70
C THR A 453 -11.97 9.87 -14.91
N VAL A 454 -13.23 9.88 -14.47
CA VAL A 454 -13.78 10.93 -13.61
C VAL A 454 -14.09 10.38 -12.22
N LEU A 455 -13.53 11.02 -11.20
CA LEU A 455 -13.88 10.77 -9.80
C LEU A 455 -14.93 11.77 -9.33
N TYR A 456 -16.04 11.29 -8.81
CA TYR A 456 -17.06 12.06 -8.12
C TYR A 456 -16.92 11.82 -6.61
N ASP A 457 -16.37 12.81 -5.91
CA ASP A 457 -16.12 12.74 -4.48
C ASP A 457 -17.25 13.41 -3.71
N VAL A 458 -18.17 12.61 -3.17
CA VAL A 458 -19.33 13.11 -2.42
C VAL A 458 -18.90 13.53 -1.03
N ALA A 459 -19.08 14.81 -0.74
CA ALA A 459 -18.80 15.46 0.55
C ALA A 459 -20.09 16.01 1.16
N ASP A 460 -20.21 15.95 2.48
CA ASP A 460 -21.43 16.31 3.19
C ASP A 460 -21.20 17.56 4.06
N ASP A 461 -21.93 18.63 3.78
CA ASP A 461 -21.91 19.88 4.53
C ASP A 461 -23.14 20.01 5.43
N ILE A 462 -23.00 19.53 6.67
CA ILE A 462 -24.00 19.69 7.74
C ILE A 462 -23.53 20.69 8.80
N HIS A 463 -22.45 21.45 8.54
CA HIS A 463 -21.94 22.38 9.54
C HIS A 463 -22.91 23.53 9.81
N TRP A 464 -22.95 23.99 11.04
CA TRP A 464 -23.68 25.16 11.45
C TRP A 464 -22.82 26.06 12.35
N LYS A 465 -22.49 27.25 11.92
CA LYS A 465 -21.60 28.21 12.62
C LYS A 465 -20.26 27.53 12.97
N LEU A 466 -19.88 27.52 14.25
CA LEU A 466 -18.64 26.91 14.75
C LEU A 466 -18.77 25.43 15.13
N ARG A 467 -19.89 24.77 14.81
CA ARG A 467 -20.07 23.36 15.14
C ARG A 467 -19.22 22.48 14.22
N LYS A 468 -18.63 21.45 14.79
CA LYS A 468 -17.77 20.52 14.08
C LYS A 468 -18.58 19.65 13.13
N ASN A 469 -18.09 19.49 11.90
CA ASN A 469 -18.59 18.54 10.91
C ASN A 469 -17.43 17.63 10.49
N TYR A 470 -17.39 16.43 11.04
CA TYR A 470 -16.28 15.48 10.87
C TYR A 470 -16.11 15.01 9.43
N THR A 471 -17.21 14.74 8.73
CA THR A 471 -17.17 14.25 7.35
C THR A 471 -16.71 15.33 6.37
N LEU A 472 -17.03 16.59 6.66
CA LEU A 472 -16.52 17.73 5.90
C LEU A 472 -15.00 17.91 6.14
N GLU A 473 -14.52 17.75 7.39
CA GLU A 473 -13.07 17.73 7.68
C GLU A 473 -12.35 16.61 6.91
N HIS A 474 -12.97 15.42 6.83
CA HIS A 474 -12.42 14.32 6.03
C HIS A 474 -12.37 14.65 4.52
N SER A 475 -13.36 15.37 4.00
CA SER A 475 -13.33 15.85 2.62
C SER A 475 -12.18 16.85 2.41
N ALA A 476 -11.97 17.79 3.33
CA ALA A 476 -10.85 18.70 3.28
C ALA A 476 -9.49 17.97 3.29
N GLU A 477 -9.36 16.87 4.07
CA GLU A 477 -8.16 16.02 4.04
C GLU A 477 -7.97 15.34 2.67
N ARG A 478 -9.04 14.89 2.01
CA ARG A 478 -8.96 14.33 0.64
C ARG A 478 -8.55 15.40 -0.38
N ILE A 479 -9.09 16.60 -0.28
CA ILE A 479 -8.69 17.72 -1.17
C ILE A 479 -7.21 18.06 -1.01
N ARG A 480 -6.68 18.11 0.23
CA ARG A 480 -5.22 18.28 0.46
C ARG A 480 -4.40 17.19 -0.22
N MET A 481 -4.90 15.97 -0.24
CA MET A 481 -4.26 14.85 -0.92
C MET A 481 -4.30 15.03 -2.44
N TYR A 482 -5.41 15.49 -3.02
CA TYR A 482 -5.51 15.79 -4.45
C TYR A 482 -4.52 16.88 -4.86
N VAL A 483 -4.37 17.91 -4.04
CA VAL A 483 -3.36 18.97 -4.25
C VAL A 483 -1.94 18.39 -4.18
N LYS A 484 -1.63 17.54 -3.20
CA LYS A 484 -0.31 16.92 -3.03
C LYS A 484 0.07 16.02 -4.22
N GLU A 485 -0.90 15.29 -4.77
CA GLU A 485 -0.72 14.40 -5.93
C GLU A 485 -0.88 15.13 -7.27
N GLU A 486 -1.09 16.45 -7.24
CA GLU A 486 -1.28 17.31 -8.41
C GLU A 486 -2.46 16.90 -9.30
N PHE A 487 -3.51 16.30 -8.72
CA PHE A 487 -4.72 15.98 -9.47
C PHE A 487 -5.59 17.23 -9.71
N PRO A 488 -6.04 17.47 -10.95
CA PRO A 488 -7.00 18.55 -11.22
C PRO A 488 -8.35 18.26 -10.57
N TYR A 489 -8.87 19.21 -9.79
CA TYR A 489 -10.18 19.07 -9.17
C TYR A 489 -11.04 20.33 -9.32
N LYS A 490 -12.37 20.13 -9.26
CA LYS A 490 -13.37 21.19 -9.17
C LYS A 490 -14.34 20.88 -8.03
N ILE A 491 -14.86 21.91 -7.38
CA ILE A 491 -15.85 21.79 -6.30
C ILE A 491 -17.19 22.30 -6.85
N PHE A 492 -18.23 21.47 -6.69
CA PHE A 492 -19.62 21.82 -7.05
C PHE A 492 -20.48 21.73 -5.79
N GLU A 493 -21.25 22.75 -5.53
CA GLU A 493 -22.23 22.78 -4.45
C GLU A 493 -23.57 22.26 -4.98
N VAL A 494 -24.20 21.38 -4.21
CA VAL A 494 -25.47 20.74 -4.56
C VAL A 494 -26.38 20.79 -3.34
N ASP A 495 -27.52 21.43 -3.45
CA ASP A 495 -28.55 21.44 -2.39
C ASP A 495 -29.34 20.13 -2.40
N ILE A 496 -29.54 19.51 -1.20
CA ILE A 496 -30.25 18.24 -1.02
C ILE A 496 -31.30 18.27 0.10
#